data_1ff3bed789cde69fa424a64e1acbcc59
#
_entry.id   1ff3bed789cde69fa424a64e1acbcc59
#
_cell.length_a   1.000
_cell.length_b   1.000
_cell.length_c   1.000
_cell.angle_alpha   90.00
_cell.angle_beta   90.00
_cell.angle_gamma   90.00
#
_symmetry.space_group_name_H-M   'P 1'
#
loop_
_entity.id
_entity.type
_entity.pdbx_description
1 polymer ?
#
loop_
_entity_poly.entity_id
_entity_poly.type
_entity_poly.pdbx_seq_one_letter_code
_entity_poly.pdbx_strand_id
1 'polypeptide(L)'
;MILLDSVYINDGGGLVLLKHLVDVLIKQNKDVYYLFDERTYDVFKNLDIKKSFIPNKISLRKKFYKENSKKFSSVECFGNVPPPISLKVPVFVYLHQKLF
;
A
#
# COMPACT_ATOMS: atom_id res chain seq x y z
N MET A 1 1.64 13.19 -4.79
CA MET A 1 2.13 11.82 -4.46
C MET A 1 0.96 10.93 -4.09
N ILE A 2 0.93 9.74 -4.62
CA ILE A 2 -0.10 8.72 -4.36
C ILE A 2 0.40 7.80 -3.25
N LEU A 3 -0.48 7.45 -2.31
CA LEU A 3 -0.17 6.39 -1.35
C LEU A 3 -0.72 5.06 -1.88
N LEU A 4 0.14 4.07 -2.02
CA LEU A 4 -0.28 2.68 -2.26
C LEU A 4 -0.17 1.91 -0.95
N ASP A 5 -1.31 1.61 -0.35
CA ASP A 5 -1.39 0.91 0.94
C ASP A 5 -1.67 -0.56 0.70
N SER A 6 -0.72 -1.40 1.03
CA SER A 6 -0.80 -2.86 0.86
C SER A 6 -0.49 -3.62 2.15
N VAL A 7 -0.83 -3.00 3.29
CA VAL A 7 -0.41 -3.51 4.61
C VAL A 7 -0.87 -4.94 4.87
N TYR A 8 -2.02 -5.36 4.33
CA TYR A 8 -2.53 -6.70 4.61
C TYR A 8 -2.12 -7.75 3.58
N ILE A 9 -1.30 -7.37 2.60
CA ILE A 9 -0.79 -8.30 1.59
C ILE A 9 0.57 -8.83 2.04
N ASN A 10 0.69 -10.13 2.24
CA ASN A 10 1.93 -10.73 2.72
C ASN A 10 2.39 -11.98 1.96
N ASP A 11 1.48 -12.68 1.27
CA ASP A 11 1.83 -13.91 0.56
C ASP A 11 0.84 -14.21 -0.57
N GLY A 12 1.05 -15.35 -1.23
CA GLY A 12 0.12 -15.89 -2.22
C GLY A 12 -0.04 -15.03 -3.45
N GLY A 13 -1.22 -15.19 -4.08
CA GLY A 13 -1.55 -14.46 -5.31
C GLY A 13 -1.59 -12.95 -5.13
N GLY A 14 -2.02 -12.49 -3.96
CA GLY A 14 -2.01 -11.07 -3.64
C GLY A 14 -0.60 -10.47 -3.69
N LEU A 15 0.37 -11.17 -3.15
CA LEU A 15 1.77 -10.71 -3.18
C LEU A 15 2.32 -10.72 -4.60
N VAL A 16 1.99 -11.73 -5.40
CA VAL A 16 2.41 -11.78 -6.81
C VAL A 16 1.88 -10.58 -7.58
N LEU A 17 0.60 -10.27 -7.41
CA LEU A 17 -0.02 -9.10 -8.06
C LEU A 17 0.60 -7.80 -7.56
N LEU A 18 0.87 -7.68 -6.27
CA LEU A 18 1.49 -6.50 -5.70
C LEU A 18 2.90 -6.27 -6.26
N LYS A 19 3.71 -7.31 -6.35
CA LYS A 19 5.05 -7.22 -6.95
C LYS A 19 4.97 -6.72 -8.38
N HIS A 20 4.03 -7.24 -9.15
CA HIS A 20 3.83 -6.81 -10.53
C HIS A 20 3.40 -5.33 -10.60
N LEU A 21 2.45 -4.91 -9.76
CA LEU A 21 2.00 -3.53 -9.71
C LEU A 21 3.13 -2.57 -9.34
N VAL A 22 3.91 -2.91 -8.32
CA VAL A 22 5.05 -2.10 -7.89
C VAL A 22 6.05 -1.95 -9.05
N ASP A 23 6.37 -3.04 -9.73
CA ASP A 23 7.28 -3.03 -10.87
C ASP A 23 6.79 -2.10 -11.98
N VAL A 24 5.50 -2.19 -12.33
CA VAL A 24 4.89 -1.33 -13.36
C VAL A 24 4.96 0.14 -12.95
N LEU A 25 4.61 0.46 -11.72
CA LEU A 25 4.62 1.85 -11.23
C LEU A 25 6.03 2.44 -11.23
N ILE A 26 7.02 1.65 -10.84
CA ILE A 26 8.43 2.08 -10.88
C ILE A 26 8.85 2.34 -12.34
N LYS A 27 8.55 1.45 -13.25
CA LYS A 27 8.88 1.60 -14.68
C LYS A 27 8.21 2.79 -15.33
N GLN A 28 7.00 3.13 -14.88
CA GLN A 28 6.28 4.31 -15.35
C GLN A 28 6.72 5.60 -14.64
N ASN A 29 7.67 5.50 -13.73
CA ASN A 29 8.18 6.64 -12.97
C ASN A 29 7.08 7.43 -12.26
N LYS A 30 6.12 6.72 -11.67
CA LYS A 30 5.02 7.34 -10.91
C LYS A 30 5.50 7.80 -9.55
N ASP A 31 4.95 8.93 -9.09
CA ASP A 31 5.26 9.47 -7.75
C ASP A 31 4.37 8.79 -6.72
N VAL A 32 4.87 7.71 -6.15
CA VAL A 32 4.13 6.84 -5.23
C VAL A 32 4.91 6.65 -3.94
N TYR A 33 4.20 6.70 -2.82
CA TYR A 33 4.71 6.24 -1.53
C TYR A 33 4.11 4.86 -1.25
N TYR A 34 4.96 3.89 -0.97
CA TYR A 34 4.55 2.50 -0.79
C TYR A 34 4.48 2.16 0.70
N LEU A 35 3.31 1.80 1.18
CA LEU A 35 3.12 1.31 2.55
C LEU A 35 2.93 -0.19 2.49
N PHE A 36 3.92 -0.92 3.01
CA PHE A 36 3.97 -2.38 2.95
C PHE A 36 3.70 -3.00 4.32
N ASP A 37 3.19 -4.23 4.29
CA ASP A 37 3.16 -5.09 5.46
C ASP A 37 4.60 -5.48 5.83
N GLU A 38 4.95 -5.40 7.10
CA GLU A 38 6.32 -5.69 7.54
C GLU A 38 6.78 -7.11 7.18
N ARG A 39 5.83 -8.04 6.99
CA ARG A 39 6.14 -9.41 6.58
C ARG A 39 6.71 -9.50 5.16
N THR A 40 6.57 -8.45 4.36
CA THR A 40 7.12 -8.39 3.00
C THR A 40 8.46 -7.65 2.94
N TYR A 41 9.07 -7.37 4.09
CA TYR A 41 10.32 -6.61 4.15
C TYR A 41 11.39 -7.18 3.21
N ASP A 42 11.62 -8.49 3.26
CA ASP A 42 12.65 -9.12 2.43
C ASP A 42 12.36 -9.05 0.93
N VAL A 43 11.09 -8.91 0.56
CA VAL A 43 10.68 -8.80 -0.85
C VAL A 43 11.00 -7.42 -1.43
N PHE A 44 10.78 -6.36 -0.65
CA PHE A 44 10.82 -4.99 -1.17
C PHE A 44 11.97 -4.13 -0.62
N LYS A 45 12.74 -4.62 0.34
CA LYS A 45 13.76 -3.82 1.05
C LYS A 45 14.81 -3.18 0.13
N ASN A 46 15.15 -3.84 -0.97
CA ASN A 46 16.22 -3.39 -1.85
C ASN A 46 15.76 -2.43 -2.95
N LEU A 47 14.47 -2.12 -3.03
CA LEU A 47 13.95 -1.18 -4.02
C LEU A 47 14.23 0.25 -3.56
N ASP A 48 14.77 1.06 -4.48
CA ASP A 48 15.03 2.49 -4.23
C ASP A 48 13.76 3.30 -4.47
N ILE A 49 12.85 3.22 -3.52
CA ILE A 49 11.53 3.87 -3.57
C ILE A 49 11.19 4.43 -2.20
N LYS A 50 10.25 5.38 -2.17
CA LYS A 50 9.68 5.89 -0.93
C LYS A 50 8.78 4.82 -0.33
N LYS A 51 9.15 4.27 0.82
CA LYS A 51 8.43 3.15 1.41
C LYS A 51 8.52 3.13 2.93
N SER A 52 7.55 2.47 3.54
CA SER A 52 7.55 2.11 4.95
C SER A 52 6.99 0.71 5.11
N PHE A 53 7.47 0.01 6.13
CA PHE A 53 6.99 -1.31 6.50
C PHE A 53 6.37 -1.20 7.88
N ILE A 54 5.11 -1.59 8.02
CA ILE A 54 4.43 -1.55 9.31
C ILE A 54 3.74 -2.88 9.60
N PRO A 55 3.53 -3.19 10.89
CA PRO A 55 2.72 -4.35 11.26
C PRO A 55 1.27 -4.20 10.80
N ASN A 56 0.62 -5.31 10.51
CA ASN A 56 -0.78 -5.34 10.08
C ASN A 56 -1.76 -5.12 11.24
N LYS A 57 -1.56 -4.06 12.01
CA LYS A 57 -2.40 -3.70 13.15
C LYS A 57 -3.13 -2.40 12.85
N ILE A 58 -4.43 -2.38 13.13
CA ILE A 58 -5.28 -1.22 12.88
C ILE A 58 -4.74 0.04 13.56
N SER A 59 -4.29 -0.08 14.81
CA SER A 59 -3.75 1.06 15.56
C SER A 59 -2.53 1.69 14.91
N LEU A 60 -1.62 0.87 14.38
CA LEU A 60 -0.40 1.35 13.74
C LEU A 60 -0.70 1.91 12.35
N ARG A 61 -1.61 1.30 11.62
CA ARG A 61 -2.06 1.81 10.33
C ARG A 61 -2.76 3.17 10.51
N LYS A 62 -3.62 3.28 11.53
CA LYS A 62 -4.29 4.53 11.87
C LYS A 62 -3.29 5.64 12.21
N LYS A 63 -2.25 5.31 12.98
CA LYS A 63 -1.18 6.24 13.33
C LYS A 63 -0.48 6.75 12.08
N PHE A 64 -0.14 5.85 11.14
CA PHE A 64 0.48 6.24 9.88
C PHE A 64 -0.36 7.26 9.12
N TYR A 65 -1.66 6.99 8.99
CA TYR A 65 -2.57 7.90 8.29
C TYR A 65 -2.68 9.26 8.99
N LYS A 66 -2.78 9.27 10.32
CA LYS A 66 -2.85 10.53 11.07
C LYS A 66 -1.61 11.39 10.87
N GLU A 67 -0.44 10.75 10.81
CA GLU A 67 0.83 11.47 10.69
C GLU A 67 1.17 11.88 9.26
N ASN A 68 0.65 11.16 8.25
CA ASN A 68 1.12 11.30 6.88
C ASN A 68 0.05 11.63 5.83
N SER A 69 -1.23 11.59 6.16
CA SER A 69 -2.29 11.68 5.15
C SER A 69 -2.23 12.96 4.30
N LYS A 70 -1.76 14.05 4.87
CA LYS A 70 -1.67 15.34 4.15
C LYS A 70 -0.66 15.35 3.02
N LYS A 71 0.24 14.36 2.97
CA LYS A 71 1.27 14.25 1.93
C LYS A 71 0.71 13.69 0.62
N PHE A 72 -0.47 13.10 0.64
CA PHE A 72 -0.98 12.32 -0.48
C PHE A 72 -2.13 13.03 -1.19
N SER A 73 -2.10 12.98 -2.51
CA SER A 73 -3.18 13.49 -3.37
C SER A 73 -4.30 12.47 -3.57
N SER A 74 -3.98 11.19 -3.42
CA SER A 74 -4.95 10.09 -3.46
C SER A 74 -4.39 8.89 -2.72
N VAL A 75 -5.26 7.96 -2.36
CA VAL A 75 -4.90 6.74 -1.64
C VAL A 75 -5.47 5.55 -2.37
N GLU A 76 -4.64 4.55 -2.63
CA GLU A 76 -5.04 3.29 -3.22
C GLU A 76 -4.78 2.17 -2.22
N CYS A 77 -5.86 1.54 -1.76
CA CYS A 77 -5.79 0.42 -0.80
C CYS A 77 -5.84 -0.90 -1.56
N PHE A 78 -4.73 -1.61 -1.56
CA PHE A 78 -4.58 -2.87 -2.26
C PHE A 78 -4.67 -4.01 -1.24
N GLY A 79 -5.84 -4.64 -1.14
CA GLY A 79 -6.07 -5.70 -0.15
C GLY A 79 -7.42 -5.63 0.52
N ASN A 80 -8.39 -4.93 -0.09
CA ASN A 80 -9.79 -4.87 0.35
C ASN A 80 -10.03 -4.17 1.68
N VAL A 81 -9.05 -3.46 2.23
CA VAL A 81 -9.22 -2.80 3.53
C VAL A 81 -9.12 -1.30 3.33
N PRO A 82 -10.22 -0.56 3.48
CA PRO A 82 -10.19 0.90 3.34
C PRO A 82 -9.35 1.55 4.43
N PRO A 83 -9.01 2.85 4.27
CA PRO A 83 -8.28 3.56 5.31
C PRO A 83 -9.05 3.54 6.64
N PRO A 84 -8.32 3.49 7.77
CA PRO A 84 -8.96 3.43 9.09
C PRO A 84 -9.50 4.78 9.58
N ILE A 85 -9.30 5.85 8.82
CA ILE A 85 -9.82 7.19 9.13
C ILE A 85 -10.41 7.80 7.86
N SER A 86 -11.28 8.80 8.01
CA SER A 86 -11.81 9.57 6.89
C SER A 86 -10.72 10.45 6.30
N LEU A 87 -10.64 10.46 4.97
CA LEU A 87 -9.67 11.26 4.24
C LEU A 87 -10.38 12.25 3.33
N LYS A 88 -9.73 13.40 3.11
CA LYS A 88 -10.25 14.45 2.23
C LYS A 88 -9.86 14.26 0.76
N VAL A 89 -9.12 13.23 0.45
CA VAL A 89 -8.63 12.92 -0.89
C VAL A 89 -9.34 11.69 -1.44
N PRO A 90 -9.34 11.49 -2.77
CA PRO A 90 -9.92 10.29 -3.36
C PRO A 90 -9.27 9.02 -2.82
N VAL A 91 -10.10 8.03 -2.52
CA VAL A 91 -9.67 6.72 -2.02
C VAL A 91 -10.21 5.65 -2.95
N PHE A 92 -9.31 4.78 -3.42
CA PHE A 92 -9.66 3.65 -4.25
C PHE A 92 -9.29 2.37 -3.50
N VAL A 93 -10.23 1.43 -3.43
CA VAL A 93 -10.01 0.14 -2.77
C VAL A 93 -10.14 -0.94 -3.84
N TYR A 94 -9.07 -1.72 -4.02
CA TYR A 94 -9.05 -2.81 -4.98
C TYR A 94 -9.56 -4.08 -4.32
N LEU A 95 -10.63 -4.63 -4.86
CA LEU A 95 -11.21 -5.88 -4.38
C LEU A 95 -10.48 -7.05 -5.03
N HIS A 96 -9.85 -7.88 -4.20
CA HIS A 96 -9.26 -9.13 -4.64
C HIS A 96 -10.32 -10.21 -4.60
N GLN A 97 -11.04 -10.35 -5.68
CA GLN A 97 -11.93 -11.48 -5.80
C GLN A 97 -11.15 -12.64 -6.36
N LYS A 98 -11.16 -13.73 -5.63
CA LYS A 98 -10.72 -14.99 -6.20
C LYS A 98 -11.80 -15.45 -7.14
N LEU A 99 -11.48 -15.47 -8.39
CA LEU A 99 -12.35 -16.07 -9.41
C LEU A 99 -11.95 -17.53 -9.52
N PHE A 100 -12.91 -18.39 -9.34
CA PHE A 100 -12.68 -19.82 -9.40
C PHE A 100 -13.36 -20.40 -10.61
#